data_5a47d05183470a746219c29ef2af3ab5
#
_entry.id   5a47d05183470a746219c29ef2af3ab5
#
_cell.length_a   1.000
_cell.length_b   1.000
_cell.length_c   1.000
_cell.angle_alpha   90.00
_cell.angle_beta   90.00
_cell.angle_gamma   90.00
#
_symmetry.space_group_name_H-M   'P 1'
#
loop_
_entity.id
_entity.type
_entity.pdbx_description
1 polymer ?
#
loop_
_entity_poly.entity_id
_entity_poly.type
_entity_poly.pdbx_seq_one_letter_code
_entity_poly.pdbx_strand_id
1 'polypeptide(L)'
;MDSSRQKLLSTLAHKSFRLGEFKLSSGGTSDYYIDCRTTTLDAKGSKLTGEVFFEEIQKRDWKPQAIGGLTMGADPIVVAVSVVSGELDGFLVRKAEKQHGTGQRIEGFRQKGARVVIVDDVCTTGSSTVQAIETAREFGFEVVGVMCLVEREEAKGRPNVEKAAAPAPFVSIFTANDVRQAHIVQNDDTQPGIFAAAASCELCGRPAVTNNPRNRCEAHKV
;
A
#
# COMPACT_ATOMS: atom_id res chain seq x y z
N MET A 1 5.23 15.42 -15.54
CA MET A 1 4.90 13.97 -15.39
C MET A 1 4.50 13.76 -13.94
N ASP A 2 3.38 13.08 -13.69
CA ASP A 2 2.98 12.77 -12.33
C ASP A 2 3.97 11.83 -11.66
N SER A 3 4.31 12.11 -10.40
CA SER A 3 5.22 11.28 -9.60
C SER A 3 4.63 9.88 -9.37
N SER A 4 5.47 8.85 -9.11
CA SER A 4 5.01 7.51 -8.74
C SER A 4 4.04 7.55 -7.56
N ARG A 5 4.26 8.46 -6.60
CA ARG A 5 3.37 8.68 -5.44
C ARG A 5 1.96 9.15 -5.85
N GLN A 6 1.84 10.11 -6.78
CA GLN A 6 0.55 10.59 -7.27
C GLN A 6 -0.20 9.50 -8.05
N LYS A 7 0.52 8.74 -8.90
CA LYS A 7 -0.05 7.62 -9.64
C LYS A 7 -0.53 6.51 -8.71
N LEU A 8 0.22 6.21 -7.65
CA LEU A 8 -0.17 5.22 -6.63
C LEU A 8 -1.43 5.66 -5.89
N LEU A 9 -1.49 6.93 -5.44
CA LEU A 9 -2.67 7.50 -4.80
C LEU A 9 -3.91 7.39 -5.69
N SER A 10 -3.78 7.78 -6.97
CA SER A 10 -4.84 7.66 -7.97
C SER A 10 -5.29 6.21 -8.17
N THR A 11 -4.36 5.25 -8.19
CA THR A 11 -4.67 3.81 -8.32
C THR A 11 -5.40 3.28 -7.10
N LEU A 12 -4.97 3.65 -5.88
CA LEU A 12 -5.64 3.30 -4.62
C LEU A 12 -7.07 3.84 -4.59
N ALA A 13 -7.25 5.11 -4.96
CA ALA A 13 -8.55 5.76 -5.01
C ALA A 13 -9.54 5.06 -5.96
N HIS A 14 -9.04 4.57 -7.10
CA HIS A 14 -9.86 3.90 -8.11
C HIS A 14 -10.14 2.42 -7.77
N LYS A 15 -9.12 1.67 -7.30
CA LYS A 15 -9.22 0.21 -7.14
C LYS A 15 -9.53 -0.24 -5.74
N SER A 16 -9.03 0.47 -4.73
CA SER A 16 -9.01 0.00 -3.34
C SER A 16 -10.03 0.69 -2.44
N PHE A 17 -10.61 1.80 -2.87
CA PHE A 17 -11.51 2.62 -2.06
C PHE A 17 -12.95 2.58 -2.59
N ARG A 18 -13.92 2.51 -1.67
CA ARG A 18 -15.36 2.55 -1.98
C ARG A 18 -16.10 3.33 -0.90
N LEU A 19 -16.95 4.27 -1.31
CA LEU A 19 -17.94 4.91 -0.44
C LEU A 19 -19.16 3.99 -0.26
N GLY A 20 -19.74 3.98 0.93
CA GLY A 20 -20.92 3.19 1.27
C GLY A 20 -20.97 2.89 2.76
N GLU A 21 -22.03 2.24 3.21
CA GLU A 21 -22.16 1.82 4.60
C GLU A 21 -21.60 0.40 4.78
N PHE A 22 -20.53 0.27 5.59
CA PHE A 22 -19.84 -1.00 5.84
C PHE A 22 -19.81 -1.33 7.33
N LYS A 23 -20.19 -2.56 7.69
CA LYS A 23 -20.03 -3.08 9.06
C LYS A 23 -18.56 -3.44 9.29
N LEU A 24 -17.99 -2.92 10.38
CA LEU A 24 -16.63 -3.25 10.79
C LEU A 24 -16.63 -4.51 11.66
N SER A 25 -15.55 -5.30 11.59
CA SER A 25 -15.36 -6.48 12.47
C SER A 25 -15.30 -6.10 13.96
N SER A 26 -14.99 -4.85 14.28
CA SER A 26 -15.01 -4.28 15.63
C SER A 26 -16.41 -3.92 16.15
N GLY A 27 -17.48 -4.12 15.35
CA GLY A 27 -18.87 -3.86 15.74
C GLY A 27 -19.39 -2.44 15.44
N GLY A 28 -18.62 -1.59 14.79
CA GLY A 28 -19.06 -0.26 14.32
C GLY A 28 -19.44 -0.26 12.83
N THR A 29 -19.87 0.91 12.33
CA THR A 29 -20.07 1.19 10.90
C THR A 29 -19.02 2.16 10.39
N SER A 30 -18.69 2.06 9.10
CA SER A 30 -17.83 2.99 8.38
C SER A 30 -18.55 3.45 7.11
N ASP A 31 -18.39 4.69 6.72
CA ASP A 31 -18.93 5.27 5.48
C ASP A 31 -18.04 4.98 4.26
N TYR A 32 -16.98 4.22 4.44
CA TYR A 32 -16.10 3.73 3.37
C TYR A 32 -15.48 2.38 3.69
N TYR A 33 -15.03 1.71 2.65
CA TYR A 33 -14.22 0.49 2.71
C TYR A 33 -12.92 0.69 1.94
N ILE A 34 -11.82 0.16 2.47
CA ILE A 34 -10.53 0.15 1.79
C ILE A 34 -9.88 -1.24 1.86
N ASP A 35 -9.47 -1.76 0.69
CA ASP A 35 -8.68 -2.99 0.55
C ASP A 35 -7.49 -2.71 -0.37
N CYS A 36 -6.34 -2.45 0.23
CA CYS A 36 -5.13 -2.11 -0.52
C CYS A 36 -4.60 -3.26 -1.39
N ARG A 37 -5.00 -4.50 -1.12
CA ARG A 37 -4.57 -5.68 -1.89
C ARG A 37 -5.05 -5.63 -3.34
N THR A 38 -6.18 -4.99 -3.62
CA THR A 38 -6.66 -4.77 -5.00
C THR A 38 -5.73 -3.86 -5.82
N THR A 39 -4.90 -3.05 -5.15
CA THR A 39 -3.83 -2.25 -5.76
C THR A 39 -2.47 -2.94 -5.64
N THR A 40 -2.11 -3.44 -4.47
CA THR A 40 -0.77 -4.03 -4.26
C THR A 40 -0.55 -5.34 -5.02
N LEU A 41 -1.63 -6.05 -5.40
CA LEU A 41 -1.61 -7.23 -6.27
C LEU A 41 -1.88 -6.90 -7.75
N ASP A 42 -2.22 -5.65 -8.10
CA ASP A 42 -2.33 -5.21 -9.49
C ASP A 42 -0.94 -5.00 -10.10
N ALA A 43 -0.72 -5.41 -11.34
CA ALA A 43 0.60 -5.36 -11.97
C ALA A 43 1.23 -3.96 -11.99
N LYS A 44 0.44 -2.91 -12.27
CA LYS A 44 0.91 -1.50 -12.24
C LYS A 44 0.96 -0.98 -10.82
N GLY A 45 -0.05 -1.27 -10.01
CA GLY A 45 -0.14 -0.88 -8.61
C GLY A 45 0.98 -1.46 -7.76
N SER A 46 1.34 -2.74 -7.95
CA SER A 46 2.47 -3.40 -7.29
C SER A 46 3.79 -2.69 -7.59
N LYS A 47 4.07 -2.40 -8.88
CA LYS A 47 5.28 -1.67 -9.28
C LYS A 47 5.35 -0.30 -8.61
N LEU A 48 4.25 0.49 -8.66
CA LEU A 48 4.17 1.81 -8.02
C LEU A 48 4.36 1.72 -6.51
N THR A 49 3.79 0.69 -5.86
CA THR A 49 3.98 0.44 -4.43
C THR A 49 5.44 0.21 -4.10
N GLY A 50 6.11 -0.66 -4.85
CA GLY A 50 7.55 -0.91 -4.69
C GLY A 50 8.39 0.35 -4.84
N GLU A 51 8.14 1.15 -5.90
CA GLU A 51 8.84 2.41 -6.15
C GLU A 51 8.67 3.40 -5.00
N VAL A 52 7.42 3.63 -4.55
CA VAL A 52 7.13 4.63 -3.51
C VAL A 52 7.69 4.23 -2.15
N PHE A 53 7.58 2.95 -1.76
CA PHE A 53 8.16 2.47 -0.50
C PHE A 53 9.69 2.55 -0.53
N PHE A 54 10.32 2.14 -1.63
CA PHE A 54 11.76 2.17 -1.74
C PHE A 54 12.31 3.61 -1.74
N GLU A 55 11.70 4.53 -2.49
CA GLU A 55 12.03 5.95 -2.43
C GLU A 55 11.93 6.51 -1.00
N GLU A 56 10.90 6.12 -0.24
CA GLU A 56 10.70 6.59 1.13
C GLU A 56 11.77 6.04 2.09
N ILE A 57 12.18 4.78 1.91
CA ILE A 57 13.29 4.18 2.66
C ILE A 57 14.60 4.92 2.36
N GLN A 58 14.89 5.20 1.10
CA GLN A 58 16.12 5.91 0.70
C GLN A 58 16.19 7.33 1.29
N LYS A 59 15.07 8.07 1.29
CA LYS A 59 15.00 9.44 1.86
C LYS A 59 15.34 9.48 3.36
N ARG A 60 15.16 8.37 4.08
CA ARG A 60 15.32 8.31 5.56
C ARG A 60 16.66 7.79 6.02
N ASP A 61 17.52 7.37 5.12
CA ASP A 61 18.85 6.82 5.43
C ASP A 61 18.80 5.64 6.46
N TRP A 62 17.73 4.84 6.42
CA TRP A 62 17.57 3.70 7.34
C TRP A 62 18.53 2.55 7.04
N LYS A 63 19.00 2.43 5.80
CA LYS A 63 19.94 1.40 5.34
C LYS A 63 19.57 -0.01 5.80
N PRO A 64 18.33 -0.48 5.54
CA PRO A 64 17.96 -1.83 5.88
C PRO A 64 18.63 -2.84 4.94
N GLN A 65 18.74 -4.09 5.41
CA GLN A 65 19.15 -5.24 4.61
C GLN A 65 17.93 -6.01 4.09
N ALA A 66 16.80 -5.90 4.80
CA ALA A 66 15.57 -6.55 4.40
C ALA A 66 14.32 -5.76 4.81
N ILE A 67 13.21 -6.12 4.15
CA ILE A 67 11.88 -5.59 4.41
C ILE A 67 10.92 -6.76 4.69
N GLY A 68 9.99 -6.58 5.62
CA GLY A 68 9.02 -7.63 5.93
C GLY A 68 7.80 -7.16 6.69
N GLY A 69 6.85 -8.05 6.93
CA GLY A 69 5.63 -7.73 7.66
C GLY A 69 4.72 -8.93 7.84
N LEU A 70 3.55 -8.70 8.45
CA LEU A 70 2.60 -9.77 8.76
C LEU A 70 1.83 -10.21 7.51
N THR A 71 1.75 -11.53 7.29
CA THR A 71 0.94 -12.09 6.21
C THR A 71 -0.55 -11.83 6.46
N MET A 72 -1.38 -11.55 5.41
CA MET A 72 -1.17 -11.46 3.97
C MET A 72 -1.06 -10.01 3.48
N GLY A 73 -1.32 -8.99 4.30
CA GLY A 73 -1.35 -7.59 3.86
C GLY A 73 0.01 -7.10 3.37
N ALA A 74 1.08 -7.48 4.09
CA ALA A 74 2.44 -7.06 3.78
C ALA A 74 3.05 -7.79 2.57
N ASP A 75 2.64 -9.04 2.27
CA ASP A 75 3.32 -9.90 1.31
C ASP A 75 3.54 -9.25 -0.07
N PRO A 76 2.51 -8.64 -0.70
CA PRO A 76 2.69 -8.00 -2.00
C PRO A 76 3.64 -6.80 -1.95
N ILE A 77 3.62 -6.04 -0.84
CA ILE A 77 4.50 -4.87 -0.64
C ILE A 77 5.94 -5.33 -0.53
N VAL A 78 6.20 -6.37 0.30
CA VAL A 78 7.53 -6.95 0.48
C VAL A 78 8.12 -7.38 -0.85
N VAL A 79 7.38 -8.18 -1.62
CA VAL A 79 7.83 -8.65 -2.94
C VAL A 79 8.06 -7.48 -3.91
N ALA A 80 7.14 -6.51 -3.95
CA ALA A 80 7.26 -5.36 -4.83
C ALA A 80 8.53 -4.53 -4.53
N VAL A 81 8.81 -4.26 -3.25
CA VAL A 81 10.00 -3.49 -2.85
C VAL A 81 11.27 -4.28 -3.13
N SER A 82 11.31 -5.59 -2.83
CA SER A 82 12.48 -6.42 -3.12
C SER A 82 12.81 -6.44 -4.62
N VAL A 83 11.80 -6.58 -5.47
CA VAL A 83 11.98 -6.58 -6.94
C VAL A 83 12.42 -5.21 -7.46
N VAL A 84 11.82 -4.13 -6.97
CA VAL A 84 12.15 -2.76 -7.44
C VAL A 84 13.51 -2.31 -6.96
N SER A 85 13.87 -2.60 -5.70
CA SER A 85 15.17 -2.22 -5.14
C SER A 85 16.32 -3.03 -5.75
N GLY A 86 16.09 -4.32 -6.02
CA GLY A 86 17.13 -5.26 -6.46
C GLY A 86 18.19 -5.56 -5.41
N GLU A 87 18.02 -5.05 -4.17
CA GLU A 87 19.03 -5.16 -3.09
C GLU A 87 18.43 -5.52 -1.72
N LEU A 88 17.14 -5.22 -1.48
CA LEU A 88 16.49 -5.53 -0.21
C LEU A 88 15.87 -6.93 -0.24
N ASP A 89 16.33 -7.79 0.63
CA ASP A 89 15.71 -9.09 0.80
C ASP A 89 14.33 -9.00 1.46
N GLY A 90 13.48 -10.00 1.22
CA GLY A 90 12.14 -10.07 1.80
C GLY A 90 12.03 -11.10 2.92
N PHE A 91 11.26 -10.78 3.97
CA PHE A 91 10.80 -11.77 4.94
C PHE A 91 9.32 -11.58 5.27
N LEU A 92 8.66 -12.67 5.67
CA LEU A 92 7.25 -12.69 6.04
C LEU A 92 7.09 -13.16 7.47
N VAL A 93 6.20 -12.49 8.20
CA VAL A 93 5.83 -12.84 9.57
C VAL A 93 4.49 -13.60 9.55
N ARG A 94 4.46 -14.82 10.06
CA ARG A 94 3.25 -15.62 10.18
C ARG A 94 2.43 -15.21 11.41
N LYS A 95 1.10 -15.23 11.28
CA LYS A 95 0.18 -14.95 12.40
C LYS A 95 0.30 -15.98 13.54
N ALA A 96 0.59 -17.23 13.20
CA ALA A 96 0.76 -18.34 14.14
C ALA A 96 2.02 -19.13 13.83
N GLU A 97 2.52 -19.84 14.83
CA GLU A 97 3.63 -20.79 14.67
C GLU A 97 3.26 -21.92 13.73
N LYS A 98 4.27 -22.50 13.08
CA LYS A 98 4.11 -23.68 12.25
C LYS A 98 3.82 -24.88 13.14
N GLN A 99 2.66 -25.51 12.98
CA GLN A 99 2.28 -26.71 13.77
C GLN A 99 3.22 -27.91 13.52
N HIS A 100 3.90 -27.92 12.37
CA HIS A 100 4.86 -28.97 11.99
C HIS A 100 6.18 -28.31 11.56
N GLY A 101 7.31 -28.75 12.13
CA GLY A 101 8.66 -28.27 11.81
C GLY A 101 9.29 -27.43 12.92
N THR A 102 10.05 -26.39 12.55
CA THR A 102 10.91 -25.62 13.48
C THR A 102 10.20 -24.60 14.37
N GLY A 103 8.86 -24.52 14.39
CA GLY A 103 8.12 -23.53 15.17
C GLY A 103 8.33 -22.08 14.75
N GLN A 104 8.99 -21.84 13.63
CA GLN A 104 9.42 -20.49 13.24
C GLN A 104 8.29 -19.66 12.66
N ARG A 105 8.21 -18.40 13.10
CA ARG A 105 7.24 -17.40 12.64
C ARG A 105 7.78 -16.51 11.50
N ILE A 106 9.10 -16.59 11.20
CA ILE A 106 9.75 -15.83 10.12
C ILE A 106 10.03 -16.75 8.94
N GLU A 107 9.62 -16.35 7.74
CA GLU A 107 9.94 -17.01 6.47
C GLU A 107 10.75 -16.05 5.57
N GLY A 108 11.60 -16.57 4.70
CA GLY A 108 12.47 -15.79 3.82
C GLY A 108 13.80 -15.39 4.46
N PHE A 109 14.16 -14.11 4.43
CA PHE A 109 15.43 -13.63 5.00
C PHE A 109 15.50 -13.80 6.52
N ARG A 110 16.66 -14.29 7.04
CA ARG A 110 16.79 -14.72 8.45
C ARG A 110 18.16 -14.46 9.07
N GLN A 111 18.78 -13.36 8.78
CA GLN A 111 20.07 -13.00 9.38
C GLN A 111 19.83 -12.23 10.69
N LYS A 112 20.14 -12.84 11.85
CA LYS A 112 20.06 -12.16 13.15
C LYS A 112 20.99 -10.95 13.19
N GLY A 113 20.55 -9.89 13.84
CA GLY A 113 21.24 -8.60 13.90
C GLY A 113 21.07 -7.75 12.65
N ALA A 114 20.40 -8.26 11.60
CA ALA A 114 20.16 -7.47 10.41
C ALA A 114 19.19 -6.33 10.68
N ARG A 115 19.45 -5.20 10.03
CA ARG A 115 18.58 -4.00 10.03
C ARG A 115 17.41 -4.22 9.08
N VAL A 116 16.19 -4.07 9.57
CA VAL A 116 14.99 -4.35 8.78
C VAL A 116 13.95 -3.24 8.87
N VAL A 117 13.14 -3.10 7.82
CA VAL A 117 11.94 -2.27 7.81
C VAL A 117 10.71 -3.16 7.88
N ILE A 118 9.77 -2.82 8.77
CA ILE A 118 8.45 -3.48 8.86
C ILE A 118 7.45 -2.72 8.01
N VAL A 119 6.64 -3.45 7.23
CA VAL A 119 5.58 -2.87 6.40
C VAL A 119 4.22 -3.50 6.65
N ASP A 120 3.16 -2.72 6.42
CA ASP A 120 1.77 -3.17 6.45
C ASP A 120 0.98 -2.47 5.33
N ASP A 121 -0.13 -3.05 4.90
CA ASP A 121 -0.98 -2.45 3.87
C ASP A 121 -1.93 -1.39 4.47
N VAL A 122 -2.63 -1.69 5.57
CA VAL A 122 -3.54 -0.76 6.23
C VAL A 122 -3.34 -0.77 7.74
N CYS A 123 -2.90 0.36 8.28
CA CYS A 123 -2.86 0.57 9.72
C CYS A 123 -4.23 1.04 10.24
N THR A 124 -4.97 0.16 10.90
CA THR A 124 -6.22 0.47 11.63
C THR A 124 -5.92 0.65 13.11
N THR A 125 -6.05 -0.43 13.88
CA THR A 125 -5.65 -0.45 15.32
C THR A 125 -4.15 -0.62 15.51
N GLY A 126 -3.43 -0.96 14.44
CA GLY A 126 -1.99 -1.24 14.46
C GLY A 126 -1.62 -2.63 14.97
N SER A 127 -2.58 -3.47 15.35
CA SER A 127 -2.29 -4.78 15.96
C SER A 127 -1.44 -5.71 15.07
N SER A 128 -1.68 -5.74 13.77
CA SER A 128 -0.91 -6.52 12.80
C SER A 128 0.54 -6.02 12.72
N THR A 129 0.70 -4.72 12.63
CA THR A 129 2.01 -4.05 12.55
C THR A 129 2.80 -4.27 13.85
N VAL A 130 2.15 -4.11 15.03
CA VAL A 130 2.76 -4.39 16.35
C VAL A 130 3.23 -5.84 16.44
N GLN A 131 2.38 -6.80 16.05
CA GLN A 131 2.75 -8.22 16.05
C GLN A 131 3.96 -8.50 15.15
N ALA A 132 4.05 -7.85 13.98
CA ALA A 132 5.20 -7.99 13.09
C ALA A 132 6.48 -7.44 13.71
N ILE A 133 6.43 -6.26 14.36
CA ILE A 133 7.55 -5.63 15.06
C ILE A 133 8.08 -6.55 16.17
N GLU A 134 7.18 -7.01 17.05
CA GLU A 134 7.52 -7.87 18.18
C GLU A 134 8.17 -9.17 17.69
N THR A 135 7.54 -9.85 16.72
CA THR A 135 8.09 -11.09 16.17
C THR A 135 9.44 -10.89 15.49
N ALA A 136 9.64 -9.78 14.77
CA ALA A 136 10.93 -9.46 14.15
C ALA A 136 12.04 -9.25 15.20
N ARG A 137 11.74 -8.54 16.28
CA ARG A 137 12.67 -8.31 17.39
C ARG A 137 12.95 -9.58 18.20
N GLU A 138 11.94 -10.40 18.47
CA GLU A 138 12.10 -11.72 19.11
C GLU A 138 13.01 -12.63 18.31
N PHE A 139 12.94 -12.57 16.98
CA PHE A 139 13.85 -13.30 16.11
C PHE A 139 15.30 -12.79 16.19
N GLY A 140 15.50 -11.52 16.57
CA GLY A 140 16.79 -10.87 16.68
C GLY A 140 17.11 -9.89 15.54
N PHE A 141 16.11 -9.39 14.82
CA PHE A 141 16.29 -8.28 13.88
C PHE A 141 16.37 -6.93 14.61
N GLU A 142 17.11 -5.99 14.02
CA GLU A 142 17.09 -4.57 14.38
C GLU A 142 16.04 -3.85 13.53
N VAL A 143 14.89 -3.51 14.11
CA VAL A 143 13.85 -2.75 13.40
C VAL A 143 14.27 -1.29 13.34
N VAL A 144 14.54 -0.76 12.13
CA VAL A 144 15.05 0.59 11.89
C VAL A 144 13.99 1.55 11.34
N GLY A 145 12.86 1.04 10.90
CA GLY A 145 11.72 1.82 10.43
C GLY A 145 10.48 0.96 10.32
N VAL A 146 9.32 1.60 10.40
CA VAL A 146 8.01 0.96 10.21
C VAL A 146 7.20 1.82 9.26
N MET A 147 6.54 1.18 8.29
CA MET A 147 5.75 1.89 7.28
C MET A 147 4.41 1.21 7.06
N CYS A 148 3.37 1.98 6.75
CA CYS A 148 2.14 1.43 6.18
C CYS A 148 1.77 2.18 4.89
N LEU A 149 1.06 1.49 4.00
CA LEU A 149 0.60 2.09 2.75
C LEU A 149 -0.51 3.09 3.02
N VAL A 150 -1.53 2.71 3.83
CA VAL A 150 -2.62 3.59 4.22
C VAL A 150 -2.86 3.54 5.72
N GLU A 151 -2.93 4.69 6.35
CA GLU A 151 -3.32 4.85 7.75
C GLU A 151 -4.78 5.27 7.86
N ARG A 152 -5.55 4.57 8.69
CA ARG A 152 -6.89 4.96 9.10
C ARG A 152 -6.81 5.76 10.39
N GLU A 153 -6.67 7.09 10.28
CA GLU A 153 -6.42 7.98 11.42
C GLU A 153 -7.53 7.91 12.48
N GLU A 154 -8.78 7.73 12.05
CA GLU A 154 -9.94 7.60 12.94
C GLU A 154 -9.89 6.36 13.85
N ALA A 155 -9.15 5.33 13.43
CA ALA A 155 -8.98 4.10 14.23
C ALA A 155 -7.91 4.24 15.34
N LYS A 156 -7.15 5.35 15.36
CA LYS A 156 -6.16 5.71 16.38
C LYS A 156 -5.11 4.64 16.65
N GLY A 157 -4.70 3.90 15.61
CA GLY A 157 -3.69 2.84 15.74
C GLY A 157 -2.26 3.36 15.83
N ARG A 158 -1.98 4.57 15.32
CA ARG A 158 -0.64 5.18 15.30
C ARG A 158 0.10 5.12 16.64
N PRO A 159 -0.48 5.56 17.78
CA PRO A 159 0.22 5.53 19.07
C PRO A 159 0.65 4.12 19.50
N ASN A 160 -0.13 3.09 19.16
CA ASN A 160 0.21 1.70 19.46
C ASN A 160 1.43 1.25 18.65
N VAL A 161 1.46 1.59 17.36
CA VAL A 161 2.57 1.25 16.46
C VAL A 161 3.83 2.01 16.85
N GLU A 162 3.75 3.32 17.09
CA GLU A 162 4.88 4.16 17.51
C GLU A 162 5.49 3.67 18.84
N LYS A 163 4.64 3.31 19.81
CA LYS A 163 5.10 2.73 21.09
C LYS A 163 5.86 1.41 20.86
N ALA A 164 5.33 0.52 20.03
CA ALA A 164 5.96 -0.76 19.75
C ALA A 164 7.21 -0.59 18.88
N ALA A 165 7.21 0.36 17.95
CA ALA A 165 8.32 0.61 17.04
C ALA A 165 9.53 1.27 17.74
N ALA A 166 9.31 2.09 18.77
CA ALA A 166 10.35 2.90 19.38
C ALA A 166 11.67 2.14 19.63
N PRO A 167 12.83 2.71 19.32
CA PRO A 167 13.07 4.08 18.82
C PRO A 167 12.89 4.24 17.28
N ALA A 168 12.53 3.19 16.54
CA ALA A 168 12.32 3.28 15.09
C ALA A 168 11.09 4.15 14.78
N PRO A 169 11.16 5.04 13.77
CA PRO A 169 10.02 5.87 13.39
C PRO A 169 8.94 5.06 12.66
N PHE A 170 7.67 5.49 12.81
CA PHE A 170 6.54 5.01 12.02
C PHE A 170 6.11 6.05 10.98
N VAL A 171 5.88 5.60 9.75
CA VAL A 171 5.53 6.43 8.60
C VAL A 171 4.36 5.84 7.85
N SER A 172 3.32 6.62 7.58
CA SER A 172 2.27 6.29 6.62
C SER A 172 2.59 6.92 5.26
N ILE A 173 2.41 6.16 4.17
CA ILE A 173 2.54 6.69 2.81
C ILE A 173 1.36 7.61 2.52
N PHE A 174 0.15 7.17 2.83
CA PHE A 174 -1.09 7.95 2.69
C PHE A 174 -1.95 7.78 3.94
N THR A 175 -2.86 8.74 4.15
CA THR A 175 -4.00 8.59 5.05
C THR A 175 -5.21 8.07 4.29
N ALA A 176 -6.20 7.51 5.00
CA ALA A 176 -7.48 7.15 4.40
C ALA A 176 -8.20 8.39 3.82
N ASN A 177 -7.99 9.56 4.43
CA ASN A 177 -8.53 10.81 3.92
C ASN A 177 -7.88 11.24 2.59
N ASP A 178 -6.56 11.06 2.40
CA ASP A 178 -5.90 11.32 1.11
C ASP A 178 -6.53 10.48 -0.01
N VAL A 179 -6.74 9.17 0.25
CA VAL A 179 -7.34 8.26 -0.72
C VAL A 179 -8.80 8.63 -1.00
N ARG A 180 -9.56 9.02 0.04
CA ARG A 180 -10.94 9.49 -0.09
C ARG A 180 -11.06 10.74 -0.95
N GLN A 181 -10.21 11.74 -0.70
CA GLN A 181 -10.21 12.98 -1.48
C GLN A 181 -9.87 12.70 -2.95
N ALA A 182 -8.86 11.87 -3.21
CA ALA A 182 -8.52 11.45 -4.57
C ALA A 182 -9.68 10.70 -5.24
N HIS A 183 -10.42 9.86 -4.51
CA HIS A 183 -11.59 9.14 -5.01
C HIS A 183 -12.73 10.09 -5.37
N ILE A 184 -13.03 11.08 -4.52
CA ILE A 184 -14.07 12.08 -4.79
C ILE A 184 -13.73 12.88 -6.05
N VAL A 185 -12.49 13.40 -6.15
CA VAL A 185 -12.04 14.17 -7.31
C VAL A 185 -12.12 13.36 -8.61
N GLN A 186 -11.82 12.07 -8.57
CA GLN A 186 -11.88 11.20 -9.77
C GLN A 186 -13.32 10.89 -10.22
N ASN A 187 -14.29 10.92 -9.32
CA ASN A 187 -15.69 10.60 -9.59
C ASN A 187 -16.60 11.85 -9.62
N ASP A 188 -16.01 13.04 -9.52
CA ASP A 188 -16.76 14.31 -9.66
C ASP A 188 -16.96 14.62 -11.15
N ASP A 189 -18.13 14.27 -11.69
CA ASP A 189 -18.51 14.52 -13.09
C ASP A 189 -18.57 16.00 -13.46
N THR A 190 -18.45 16.91 -12.48
CA THR A 190 -18.48 18.37 -12.70
C THR A 190 -17.09 18.95 -13.01
N GLN A 191 -16.03 18.19 -12.75
CA GLN A 191 -14.66 18.59 -13.08
C GLN A 191 -14.20 17.88 -14.36
N PRO A 192 -13.73 18.59 -15.42
CA PRO A 192 -13.07 17.95 -16.54
C PRO A 192 -11.86 17.21 -15.97
N GLY A 193 -11.88 15.87 -16.07
CA GLY A 193 -10.92 15.00 -15.43
C GLY A 193 -9.48 15.45 -15.67
N ILE A 194 -8.74 15.71 -14.61
CA ILE A 194 -7.31 16.05 -14.63
C ILE A 194 -6.49 14.91 -15.30
N PHE A 195 -7.12 13.78 -15.56
CA PHE A 195 -6.53 12.58 -16.20
C PHE A 195 -7.15 12.22 -17.57
N ALA A 196 -8.06 13.01 -18.07
CA ALA A 196 -8.42 12.96 -19.49
C ALA A 196 -7.30 13.66 -20.29
N ALA A 197 -6.15 13.02 -20.43
CA ALA A 197 -5.40 13.17 -21.66
C ALA A 197 -6.42 12.84 -22.75
N ALA A 198 -6.87 13.85 -23.50
CA ALA A 198 -7.94 13.74 -24.46
C ALA A 198 -7.61 12.56 -25.39
N ALA A 199 -8.23 11.41 -25.15
CA ALA A 199 -8.17 10.30 -26.05
C ALA A 199 -8.73 10.84 -27.37
N SER A 200 -7.88 11.02 -28.38
CA SER A 200 -8.30 11.43 -29.68
C SER A 200 -8.89 10.25 -30.42
N CYS A 201 -9.92 10.47 -31.19
CA CYS A 201 -10.49 9.45 -32.07
C CYS A 201 -9.41 8.93 -33.02
N GLU A 202 -9.19 7.62 -33.02
CA GLU A 202 -8.17 6.95 -33.85
C GLU A 202 -8.33 7.22 -35.35
N LEU A 203 -9.53 7.60 -35.80
CA LEU A 203 -9.84 7.79 -37.22
C LEU A 203 -9.74 9.26 -37.66
N CYS A 204 -9.98 10.25 -36.80
CA CYS A 204 -10.07 11.64 -37.25
C CYS A 204 -9.43 12.67 -36.27
N GLY A 205 -8.78 12.22 -35.17
CA GLY A 205 -8.09 13.08 -34.21
C GLY A 205 -9.00 13.97 -33.34
N ARG A 206 -10.35 13.93 -33.49
CA ARG A 206 -11.28 14.67 -32.64
C ARG A 206 -11.39 14.03 -31.26
N PRO A 207 -11.83 14.76 -30.22
CA PRO A 207 -12.05 14.19 -28.88
C PRO A 207 -12.92 12.93 -28.96
N ALA A 208 -12.44 11.82 -28.36
CA ALA A 208 -13.21 10.57 -28.28
C ALA A 208 -14.29 10.70 -27.19
N VAL A 209 -15.38 9.94 -27.36
CA VAL A 209 -16.46 9.89 -26.36
C VAL A 209 -15.98 9.02 -25.19
N THR A 210 -16.11 9.53 -23.97
CA THR A 210 -15.87 8.76 -22.74
C THR A 210 -16.74 7.49 -22.75
N ASN A 211 -16.16 6.33 -22.43
CA ASN A 211 -16.77 5.00 -22.45
C ASN A 211 -16.86 4.31 -23.83
N ASN A 212 -16.16 4.79 -24.84
CA ASN A 212 -16.05 4.06 -26.10
C ASN A 212 -14.78 3.18 -26.08
N PRO A 213 -14.88 1.83 -26.06
CA PRO A 213 -13.73 0.93 -25.95
C PRO A 213 -12.76 0.99 -27.16
N ARG A 214 -13.15 1.68 -28.24
CA ARG A 214 -12.33 1.88 -29.44
C ARG A 214 -11.86 3.31 -29.63
N ASN A 215 -11.91 4.16 -28.58
CA ASN A 215 -11.51 5.58 -28.67
C ASN A 215 -12.06 6.31 -29.91
N ARG A 216 -13.34 6.13 -30.23
CA ARG A 216 -13.98 6.77 -31.40
C ARG A 216 -14.83 7.96 -30.96
N CYS A 217 -14.84 9.03 -31.75
CA CYS A 217 -15.73 10.16 -31.54
C CYS A 217 -17.19 9.82 -31.97
N GLU A 218 -18.15 10.71 -31.68
CA GLU A 218 -19.58 10.46 -32.00
C GLU A 218 -19.84 10.16 -33.47
N ALA A 219 -19.06 10.77 -34.38
CA ALA A 219 -19.18 10.53 -35.82
C ALA A 219 -18.74 9.12 -36.27
N HIS A 220 -18.01 8.37 -35.41
CA HIS A 220 -17.45 7.06 -35.67
C HIS A 220 -17.84 6.01 -34.63
N LYS A 221 -18.94 6.20 -33.91
CA LYS A 221 -19.54 5.17 -33.04
C LYS A 221 -20.10 4.04 -33.93
N VAL A 222 -19.39 2.93 -34.02
CA VAL A 222 -19.89 1.65 -34.55
C VAL A 222 -19.37 0.54 -33.64
#